data_9592027110eafe969a8f65ad24b74b39
#
_entry.id   9592027110eafe969a8f65ad24b74b39
#
_cell.length_a   1.000
_cell.length_b   1.000
_cell.length_c   1.000
_cell.angle_alpha   90.00
_cell.angle_beta   90.00
_cell.angle_gamma   90.00
#
_symmetry.space_group_name_H-M   'P 1'
#
loop_
_entity.id
_entity.type
_entity.pdbx_description
1 polymer ?
#
loop_
_entity_poly.entity_id
_entity_poly.type
_entity_poly.pdbx_seq_one_letter_code
_entity_poly.pdbx_strand_id
1 'polypeptide(L)'
;MIGGRSPAAAAATAATNGQEPPTTKTRRASIGILGGTFDPIHLGHLAVARAARSSLGLDEIVFVPAAIPPHKLGRPISPASDRLAMVELAVEGEPATSVSRIELDRAGPSYTVDTVEAMLDEAARANRKIDLTVILSAESFADLPEWHAADRLVELATVAVAPRPGHPLPEPTALADRLPGLIGRLAVIHATLPDISASKIRALVAAGRPIDHLVPPRVAAYIEEHHLYREPSTRKDPQ
;
A
#
# COMPACT_ATOMS: atom_id res chain seq x y z
N MET A 1 15.03 6.10 -92.16
CA MET A 1 13.82 5.26 -92.25
C MET A 1 13.50 4.66 -90.89
N ILE A 2 12.29 4.84 -90.42
CA ILE A 2 11.55 4.09 -89.43
C ILE A 2 12.09 4.33 -87.99
N GLY A 3 11.47 5.00 -87.09
CA GLY A 3 10.03 5.03 -86.68
C GLY A 3 9.86 4.20 -85.46
N GLY A 4 9.96 4.77 -84.26
CA GLY A 4 9.79 4.05 -83.01
C GLY A 4 9.11 4.95 -82.01
N ARG A 5 7.84 4.70 -81.78
CA ARG A 5 6.94 5.40 -80.86
C ARG A 5 7.33 5.13 -79.37
N SER A 6 7.33 6.21 -78.67
CA SER A 6 7.29 6.17 -77.17
C SER A 6 5.89 5.78 -76.68
N PRO A 7 5.73 4.93 -75.64
CA PRO A 7 4.46 4.80 -74.90
C PRO A 7 4.51 5.62 -73.61
N ALA A 8 3.35 6.23 -73.37
CA ALA A 8 3.04 7.10 -72.26
C ALA A 8 3.16 6.42 -70.91
N ALA A 9 3.71 7.18 -69.97
CA ALA A 9 3.71 6.81 -68.55
C ALA A 9 2.32 7.00 -67.95
N ALA A 10 1.70 5.92 -67.48
CA ALA A 10 0.54 5.94 -66.64
C ALA A 10 0.90 6.32 -65.21
N ALA A 11 0.41 7.45 -64.72
CA ALA A 11 0.54 7.85 -63.33
C ALA A 11 -0.37 6.96 -62.46
N ALA A 12 0.22 6.13 -61.64
CA ALA A 12 -0.50 5.41 -60.59
C ALA A 12 -0.68 6.33 -59.36
N THR A 13 -1.91 6.72 -59.13
CA THR A 13 -2.37 7.45 -57.95
C THR A 13 -2.30 6.48 -56.75
N ALA A 14 -1.28 6.62 -55.90
CA ALA A 14 -1.22 5.92 -54.63
C ALA A 14 -2.25 6.54 -53.69
N ALA A 15 -3.31 5.79 -53.40
CA ALA A 15 -4.23 6.08 -52.32
C ALA A 15 -3.49 5.88 -50.97
N THR A 16 -3.19 6.99 -50.33
CA THR A 16 -2.71 6.98 -48.91
C THR A 16 -3.86 6.54 -48.05
N ASN A 17 -3.86 5.27 -47.62
CA ASN A 17 -4.67 4.79 -46.52
C ASN A 17 -4.20 5.51 -45.25
N GLY A 18 -4.99 6.50 -44.84
CA GLY A 18 -4.86 7.15 -43.53
C GLY A 18 -5.26 6.17 -42.43
N GLN A 19 -4.31 5.33 -42.04
CA GLN A 19 -4.45 4.51 -40.87
C GLN A 19 -4.08 5.41 -39.68
N GLU A 20 -5.12 5.92 -38.98
CA GLU A 20 -4.93 6.58 -37.71
C GLU A 20 -4.11 5.62 -36.79
N PRO A 21 -3.08 6.12 -36.09
CA PRO A 21 -2.36 5.29 -35.16
C PRO A 21 -3.35 4.78 -34.08
N PRO A 22 -3.23 3.52 -33.63
CA PRO A 22 -4.12 2.97 -32.63
C PRO A 22 -4.07 3.89 -31.40
N THR A 23 -5.22 4.44 -31.03
CA THR A 23 -5.39 5.15 -29.76
C THR A 23 -5.06 4.17 -28.65
N THR A 24 -3.86 4.24 -28.12
CA THR A 24 -3.44 3.54 -26.92
C THR A 24 -4.39 3.99 -25.82
N LYS A 25 -5.40 3.18 -25.50
CA LYS A 25 -6.20 3.37 -24.27
C LYS A 25 -5.20 3.37 -23.13
N THR A 26 -4.95 4.54 -22.56
CA THR A 26 -4.05 4.69 -21.42
C THR A 26 -4.58 3.77 -20.32
N ARG A 27 -3.88 2.67 -20.04
CA ARG A 27 -4.25 1.71 -19.00
C ARG A 27 -4.26 2.45 -17.66
N ARG A 28 -5.28 2.22 -16.85
CA ARG A 28 -5.28 2.70 -15.47
C ARG A 28 -4.20 1.97 -14.68
N ALA A 29 -3.40 2.71 -13.92
CA ALA A 29 -2.43 2.07 -13.02
C ALA A 29 -3.18 1.51 -11.80
N SER A 30 -2.90 0.26 -11.45
CA SER A 30 -3.50 -0.43 -10.30
C SER A 30 -2.57 -0.34 -9.10
N ILE A 31 -2.98 0.40 -8.07
CA ILE A 31 -2.12 0.74 -6.92
C ILE A 31 -2.74 0.17 -5.64
N GLY A 32 -1.93 -0.60 -4.89
CA GLY A 32 -2.28 -1.05 -3.54
C GLY A 32 -1.83 -0.04 -2.49
N ILE A 33 -2.72 0.30 -1.56
CA ILE A 33 -2.42 1.13 -0.40
C ILE A 33 -2.29 0.21 0.81
N LEU A 34 -1.10 0.15 1.39
CA LEU A 34 -0.86 -0.54 2.66
C LEU A 34 -0.62 0.50 3.76
N GLY A 35 -1.71 0.90 4.40
CA GLY A 35 -1.68 1.80 5.55
C GLY A 35 -1.29 1.09 6.84
N GLY A 36 -0.66 1.80 7.75
CA GLY A 36 -0.32 1.23 9.05
C GLY A 36 0.43 2.17 9.97
N THR A 37 0.45 1.82 11.26
CA THR A 37 1.27 2.55 12.22
C THR A 37 2.76 2.30 11.98
N PHE A 38 3.14 1.08 11.57
CA PHE A 38 4.51 0.63 11.32
C PHE A 38 5.46 0.92 12.49
N ASP A 39 5.11 0.42 13.67
CA ASP A 39 5.84 0.67 14.91
C ASP A 39 6.36 -0.63 15.57
N PRO A 40 7.40 -1.31 14.97
CA PRO A 40 8.02 -1.03 13.67
C PRO A 40 7.31 -1.71 12.48
N ILE A 41 7.73 -1.34 11.27
CA ILE A 41 7.53 -2.17 10.08
C ILE A 41 8.29 -3.49 10.25
N HIS A 42 7.77 -4.58 9.67
CA HIS A 42 8.35 -5.91 9.81
C HIS A 42 8.13 -6.78 8.57
N LEU A 43 8.80 -7.94 8.52
CA LEU A 43 8.74 -8.87 7.39
C LEU A 43 7.31 -9.33 7.07
N GLY A 44 6.41 -9.34 8.06
CA GLY A 44 4.98 -9.62 7.83
C GLY A 44 4.31 -8.58 6.92
N HIS A 45 4.61 -7.29 7.10
CA HIS A 45 4.08 -6.25 6.22
C HIS A 45 4.60 -6.37 4.78
N LEU A 46 5.90 -6.66 4.61
CA LEU A 46 6.48 -6.89 3.29
C LEU A 46 5.90 -8.13 2.61
N ALA A 47 5.66 -9.20 3.38
CA ALA A 47 5.01 -10.41 2.86
C ALA A 47 3.57 -10.12 2.38
N VAL A 48 2.80 -9.34 3.14
CA VAL A 48 1.45 -8.88 2.72
C VAL A 48 1.54 -8.07 1.42
N ALA A 49 2.45 -7.11 1.34
CA ALA A 49 2.63 -6.28 0.16
C ALA A 49 2.95 -7.10 -1.09
N ARG A 50 3.93 -8.01 -1.00
CA ARG A 50 4.29 -8.92 -2.10
C ARG A 50 3.14 -9.84 -2.52
N ALA A 51 2.43 -10.41 -1.54
CA ALA A 51 1.28 -11.28 -1.79
C ALA A 51 0.12 -10.53 -2.45
N ALA A 52 -0.22 -9.33 -1.96
CA ALA A 52 -1.25 -8.47 -2.55
C ALA A 52 -0.91 -8.12 -3.99
N ARG A 53 0.31 -7.65 -4.22
CA ARG A 53 0.78 -7.29 -5.57
C ARG A 53 0.66 -8.45 -6.55
N SER A 54 1.14 -9.63 -6.14
CA SER A 54 1.11 -10.82 -6.99
C SER A 54 -0.29 -11.36 -7.23
N SER A 55 -1.12 -11.48 -6.17
CA SER A 55 -2.46 -12.08 -6.24
C SER A 55 -3.45 -11.21 -7.00
N LEU A 56 -3.31 -9.89 -6.91
CA LEU A 56 -4.27 -8.92 -7.46
C LEU A 56 -3.75 -8.22 -8.72
N GLY A 57 -2.52 -8.53 -9.16
CA GLY A 57 -1.92 -7.92 -10.34
C GLY A 57 -1.70 -6.42 -10.20
N LEU A 58 -1.34 -5.96 -9.00
CA LEU A 58 -1.10 -4.54 -8.75
C LEU A 58 0.23 -4.10 -9.36
N ASP A 59 0.24 -2.92 -9.95
CA ASP A 59 1.44 -2.34 -10.53
C ASP A 59 2.43 -1.90 -9.45
N GLU A 60 1.89 -1.38 -8.34
CA GLU A 60 2.67 -0.80 -7.24
C GLU A 60 1.95 -1.00 -5.90
N ILE A 61 2.72 -1.10 -4.81
CA ILE A 61 2.24 -0.99 -3.44
C ILE A 61 2.81 0.27 -2.82
N VAL A 62 1.93 1.15 -2.34
CA VAL A 62 2.29 2.36 -1.61
C VAL A 62 2.11 2.12 -0.11
N PHE A 63 3.20 2.19 0.65
CA PHE A 63 3.17 2.16 2.11
C PHE A 63 2.82 3.55 2.62
N VAL A 64 1.81 3.63 3.50
CA VAL A 64 1.33 4.91 4.05
C VAL A 64 1.42 4.86 5.57
N PRO A 65 2.51 5.40 6.17
CA PRO A 65 2.63 5.51 7.62
C PRO A 65 1.59 6.48 8.19
N ALA A 66 0.79 6.02 9.16
CA ALA A 66 -0.21 6.85 9.82
C ALA A 66 0.44 7.93 10.68
N ALA A 67 -0.02 9.18 10.58
CA ALA A 67 0.39 10.26 11.49
C ALA A 67 -0.20 10.02 12.88
N ILE A 68 -1.51 10.06 12.98
CA ILE A 68 -2.29 9.87 14.22
C ILE A 68 -3.32 8.76 13.96
N PRO A 69 -2.98 7.47 14.26
CA PRO A 69 -3.93 6.37 14.06
C PRO A 69 -5.13 6.51 15.01
N PRO A 70 -6.38 6.66 14.50
CA PRO A 70 -7.55 6.93 15.34
C PRO A 70 -7.79 5.88 16.43
N HIS A 71 -7.55 4.60 16.12
CA HIS A 71 -7.75 3.47 17.04
C HIS A 71 -6.63 3.28 18.07
N LYS A 72 -5.58 4.14 18.06
CA LYS A 72 -4.44 4.09 18.99
C LYS A 72 -4.28 5.37 19.82
N LEU A 73 -5.28 6.22 19.84
CA LEU A 73 -5.26 7.43 20.67
C LEU A 73 -4.99 7.07 22.13
N GLY A 74 -4.05 7.79 22.76
CA GLY A 74 -3.65 7.55 24.16
C GLY A 74 -2.69 6.37 24.38
N ARG A 75 -2.24 5.67 23.35
CA ARG A 75 -1.18 4.65 23.46
C ARG A 75 0.18 5.24 23.05
N PRO A 76 1.27 4.89 23.76
CA PRO A 76 2.61 5.32 23.34
C PRO A 76 2.95 4.70 21.98
N ILE A 77 3.30 5.56 21.03
CA ILE A 77 3.72 5.20 19.68
C ILE A 77 5.03 5.96 19.42
N SER A 78 5.97 5.33 18.74
CA SER A 78 7.23 5.99 18.34
C SER A 78 6.95 7.21 17.45
N PRO A 79 7.83 8.24 17.50
CA PRO A 79 7.72 9.41 16.66
C PRO A 79 7.45 9.06 15.20
N ALA A 80 6.63 9.85 14.52
CA ALA A 80 6.28 9.62 13.11
C ALA A 80 7.52 9.61 12.20
N SER A 81 8.54 10.42 12.54
CA SER A 81 9.84 10.43 11.85
C SER A 81 10.55 9.09 11.88
N ASP A 82 10.61 8.44 13.06
CA ASP A 82 11.28 7.14 13.19
C ASP A 82 10.51 6.05 12.46
N ARG A 83 9.17 6.07 12.53
CA ARG A 83 8.33 5.11 11.84
C ARG A 83 8.45 5.23 10.32
N LEU A 84 8.49 6.49 9.81
CA LEU A 84 8.73 6.77 8.40
C LEU A 84 10.11 6.27 7.96
N ALA A 85 11.17 6.61 8.70
CA ALA A 85 12.53 6.18 8.39
C ALA A 85 12.64 4.65 8.31
N MET A 86 12.03 3.95 9.28
CA MET A 86 11.98 2.48 9.25
C MET A 86 11.24 1.93 8.03
N VAL A 87 10.14 2.57 7.59
CA VAL A 87 9.40 2.16 6.39
C VAL A 87 10.25 2.38 5.15
N GLU A 88 10.89 3.54 5.00
CA GLU A 88 11.77 3.85 3.87
C GLU A 88 12.91 2.83 3.77
N LEU A 89 13.57 2.53 4.90
CA LEU A 89 14.61 1.51 4.97
C LEU A 89 14.13 0.09 4.62
N ALA A 90 12.88 -0.22 4.97
CA ALA A 90 12.30 -1.54 4.72
C ALA A 90 11.93 -1.76 3.25
N VAL A 91 11.49 -0.71 2.54
CA VAL A 91 11.06 -0.80 1.14
C VAL A 91 12.21 -0.55 0.16
N GLU A 92 13.36 -0.07 0.63
CA GLU A 92 14.52 0.13 -0.23
C GLU A 92 14.97 -1.19 -0.88
N GLY A 93 14.93 -1.23 -2.20
CA GLY A 93 15.21 -2.44 -2.99
C GLY A 93 14.04 -3.41 -3.16
N GLU A 94 12.88 -3.17 -2.52
CA GLU A 94 11.65 -3.93 -2.79
C GLU A 94 11.05 -3.48 -4.14
N PRO A 95 10.83 -4.41 -5.08
CA PRO A 95 10.36 -4.04 -6.41
C PRO A 95 8.91 -3.55 -6.39
N ALA A 96 8.65 -2.45 -7.11
CA ALA A 96 7.33 -1.85 -7.27
C ALA A 96 6.66 -1.52 -5.92
N THR A 97 7.46 -0.93 -5.03
CA THR A 97 6.98 -0.36 -3.77
C THR A 97 7.46 1.08 -3.62
N SER A 98 6.66 1.90 -2.96
CA SER A 98 7.02 3.26 -2.58
C SER A 98 6.44 3.61 -1.20
N VAL A 99 6.83 4.76 -0.68
CA VAL A 99 6.33 5.31 0.58
C VAL A 99 5.66 6.65 0.30
N SER A 100 4.46 6.84 0.83
CA SER A 100 3.76 8.12 0.77
C SER A 100 3.70 8.76 2.16
N ARG A 101 4.00 10.05 2.22
CA ARG A 101 3.91 10.87 3.43
C ARG A 101 2.55 11.54 3.60
N ILE A 102 1.58 11.24 2.74
CA ILE A 102 0.30 11.95 2.60
C ILE A 102 -0.46 12.09 3.91
N GLU A 103 -0.37 11.12 4.83
CA GLU A 103 -0.96 11.20 6.15
C GLU A 103 -0.08 11.97 7.14
N LEU A 104 1.24 11.87 7.01
CA LEU A 104 2.19 12.59 7.87
C LEU A 104 2.18 14.09 7.62
N ASP A 105 1.92 14.50 6.39
CA ASP A 105 1.91 15.90 5.96
C ASP A 105 0.50 16.53 6.11
N ARG A 106 -0.52 15.74 6.54
CA ARG A 106 -1.87 16.20 6.82
C ARG A 106 -2.11 16.36 8.32
N ALA A 107 -2.71 17.48 8.71
CA ALA A 107 -3.15 17.66 10.10
C ALA A 107 -4.37 16.81 10.46
N GLY A 108 -4.45 16.37 11.71
CA GLY A 108 -5.59 15.61 12.22
C GLY A 108 -5.41 14.09 12.16
N PRO A 109 -6.50 13.34 12.44
CA PRO A 109 -6.49 11.88 12.41
C PRO A 109 -6.24 11.33 11.00
N SER A 110 -5.58 10.17 10.94
CA SER A 110 -5.29 9.46 9.69
C SER A 110 -6.49 8.60 9.28
N TYR A 111 -7.46 9.19 8.59
CA TYR A 111 -8.58 8.44 8.02
C TYR A 111 -8.22 7.94 6.62
N THR A 112 -8.46 6.65 6.37
CA THR A 112 -8.11 6.00 5.10
C THR A 112 -8.89 6.58 3.92
N VAL A 113 -10.14 6.99 4.11
CA VAL A 113 -10.95 7.63 3.06
C VAL A 113 -10.28 8.92 2.56
N ASP A 114 -9.80 9.78 3.46
CA ASP A 114 -9.13 11.03 3.09
C ASP A 114 -7.83 10.75 2.32
N THR A 115 -7.14 9.68 2.67
CA THR A 115 -5.92 9.25 1.98
C THR A 115 -6.22 8.79 0.57
N VAL A 116 -7.28 8.00 0.38
CA VAL A 116 -7.76 7.55 -0.94
C VAL A 116 -8.18 8.74 -1.79
N GLU A 117 -8.97 9.67 -1.25
CA GLU A 117 -9.41 10.88 -1.97
C GLU A 117 -8.23 11.73 -2.39
N ALA A 118 -7.29 11.99 -1.49
CA ALA A 118 -6.11 12.79 -1.79
C ALA A 118 -5.23 12.16 -2.90
N MET A 119 -5.06 10.83 -2.89
CA MET A 119 -4.32 10.12 -3.95
C MET A 119 -5.03 10.18 -5.31
N LEU A 120 -6.37 10.07 -5.31
CA LEU A 120 -7.16 10.22 -6.54
C LEU A 120 -7.07 11.66 -7.09
N ASP A 121 -7.12 12.65 -6.23
CA ASP A 121 -6.99 14.07 -6.59
C ASP A 121 -5.59 14.39 -7.15
N GLU A 122 -4.54 13.85 -6.55
CA GLU A 122 -3.17 13.99 -7.06
C GLU A 122 -3.02 13.36 -8.45
N ALA A 123 -3.59 12.17 -8.64
CA ALA A 123 -3.58 11.50 -9.93
C ALA A 123 -4.35 12.29 -10.98
N ALA A 124 -5.51 12.84 -10.62
CA ALA A 124 -6.33 13.68 -11.52
C ALA A 124 -5.59 14.95 -11.93
N ARG A 125 -4.95 15.66 -10.97
CA ARG A 125 -4.12 16.83 -11.26
C ARG A 125 -2.93 16.52 -12.17
N ALA A 126 -2.38 15.31 -12.06
CA ALA A 126 -1.31 14.81 -12.94
C ALA A 126 -1.83 14.19 -14.25
N ASN A 127 -3.14 14.30 -14.55
CA ASN A 127 -3.81 13.65 -15.69
C ASN A 127 -3.53 12.15 -15.79
N ARG A 128 -3.41 11.47 -14.65
CA ARG A 128 -3.21 10.02 -14.54
C ARG A 128 -4.52 9.35 -14.13
N LYS A 129 -4.79 8.19 -14.69
CA LYS A 129 -5.93 7.34 -14.28
C LYS A 129 -5.39 6.21 -13.41
N ILE A 130 -5.88 6.11 -12.20
CA ILE A 130 -5.49 5.06 -11.24
C ILE A 130 -6.72 4.32 -10.73
N ASP A 131 -6.53 3.08 -10.33
CA ASP A 131 -7.45 2.27 -9.54
C ASP A 131 -6.77 1.95 -8.22
N LEU A 132 -7.44 2.24 -7.10
CA LEU A 132 -6.90 2.05 -5.77
C LEU A 132 -7.47 0.79 -5.11
N THR A 133 -6.60 0.07 -4.42
CA THR A 133 -6.94 -1.08 -3.59
C THR A 133 -6.38 -0.86 -2.18
N VAL A 134 -7.25 -0.75 -1.19
CA VAL A 134 -6.84 -0.65 0.22
C VAL A 134 -6.64 -2.05 0.78
N ILE A 135 -5.45 -2.32 1.32
CA ILE A 135 -5.05 -3.63 1.82
C ILE A 135 -5.19 -3.63 3.34
N LEU A 136 -6.04 -4.52 3.86
CA LEU A 136 -6.38 -4.63 5.27
C LEU A 136 -5.96 -5.98 5.86
N SER A 137 -5.65 -6.01 7.15
CA SER A 137 -5.63 -7.26 7.92
C SER A 137 -7.06 -7.77 8.17
N ALA A 138 -7.20 -9.03 8.57
CA ALA A 138 -8.50 -9.61 8.93
C ALA A 138 -9.17 -8.81 10.07
N GLU A 139 -8.41 -8.35 11.06
CA GLU A 139 -8.92 -7.55 12.18
C GLU A 139 -9.42 -6.19 11.69
N SER A 140 -8.62 -5.48 10.90
CA SER A 140 -9.00 -4.18 10.33
C SER A 140 -10.22 -4.28 9.41
N PHE A 141 -10.34 -5.40 8.69
CA PHE A 141 -11.49 -5.67 7.84
C PHE A 141 -12.77 -5.92 8.66
N ALA A 142 -12.67 -6.62 9.79
CA ALA A 142 -13.81 -6.83 10.69
C ALA A 142 -14.36 -5.49 11.24
N ASP A 143 -13.48 -4.53 11.49
CA ASP A 143 -13.82 -3.21 12.01
C ASP A 143 -14.20 -2.19 10.91
N LEU A 144 -14.07 -2.55 9.63
CA LEU A 144 -14.29 -1.65 8.50
C LEU A 144 -15.63 -0.88 8.54
N PRO A 145 -16.77 -1.50 8.90
CA PRO A 145 -18.05 -0.78 8.98
C PRO A 145 -18.07 0.36 10.02
N GLU A 146 -17.16 0.35 11.00
CA GLU A 146 -17.02 1.40 12.02
C GLU A 146 -16.04 2.53 11.58
N TRP A 147 -15.41 2.38 10.44
CA TRP A 147 -14.44 3.37 9.99
C TRP A 147 -15.13 4.66 9.56
N HIS A 148 -14.40 5.77 9.69
CA HIS A 148 -14.88 7.06 9.22
C HIS A 148 -15.19 7.00 7.72
N ALA A 149 -16.41 7.36 7.35
CA ALA A 149 -16.94 7.36 5.99
C ALA A 149 -16.64 6.04 5.21
N ALA A 150 -16.89 4.89 5.84
CA ALA A 150 -16.63 3.58 5.26
C ALA A 150 -17.38 3.36 3.92
N ASP A 151 -18.63 3.84 3.80
CA ASP A 151 -19.40 3.79 2.55
C ASP A 151 -18.65 4.51 1.42
N ARG A 152 -18.13 5.70 1.72
CA ARG A 152 -17.37 6.48 0.75
C ARG A 152 -16.07 5.79 0.35
N LEU A 153 -15.39 5.15 1.30
CA LEU A 153 -14.17 4.38 1.04
C LEU A 153 -14.41 3.26 0.02
N VAL A 154 -15.47 2.45 0.21
CA VAL A 154 -15.76 1.34 -0.70
C VAL A 154 -16.32 1.79 -2.05
N GLU A 155 -16.86 3.01 -2.17
CA GLU A 155 -17.17 3.61 -3.46
C GLU A 155 -15.91 3.93 -4.27
N LEU A 156 -14.87 4.43 -3.60
CA LEU A 156 -13.65 4.95 -4.22
C LEU A 156 -12.60 3.89 -4.50
N ALA A 157 -12.51 2.85 -3.67
CA ALA A 157 -11.44 1.86 -3.74
C ALA A 157 -11.97 0.42 -3.60
N THR A 158 -11.20 -0.52 -4.13
CA THR A 158 -11.36 -1.93 -3.79
C THR A 158 -10.76 -2.18 -2.40
N VAL A 159 -11.38 -3.06 -1.62
CA VAL A 159 -10.84 -3.52 -0.34
C VAL A 159 -10.25 -4.91 -0.52
N ALA A 160 -8.97 -5.08 -0.23
CA ALA A 160 -8.29 -6.37 -0.26
C ALA A 160 -7.96 -6.81 1.17
N VAL A 161 -8.27 -8.07 1.49
CA VAL A 161 -8.05 -8.60 2.84
C VAL A 161 -6.94 -9.61 2.84
N ALA A 162 -5.93 -9.37 3.69
CA ALA A 162 -4.85 -10.31 3.95
C ALA A 162 -5.25 -11.24 5.10
N PRO A 163 -5.28 -12.57 4.89
CA PRO A 163 -5.55 -13.50 5.95
C PRO A 163 -4.41 -13.47 6.98
N ARG A 164 -4.74 -13.83 8.21
CA ARG A 164 -3.75 -13.98 9.27
C ARG A 164 -3.99 -15.28 10.01
N PRO A 165 -2.96 -16.09 10.30
CA PRO A 165 -3.10 -17.30 11.09
C PRO A 165 -3.83 -17.04 12.41
N GLY A 166 -4.85 -17.85 12.73
CA GLY A 166 -5.66 -17.69 13.93
C GLY A 166 -6.73 -16.59 13.90
N HIS A 167 -6.84 -15.83 12.81
CA HIS A 167 -7.86 -14.80 12.61
C HIS A 167 -8.72 -15.13 11.38
N PRO A 168 -9.84 -15.85 11.54
CA PRO A 168 -10.73 -16.14 10.42
C PRO A 168 -11.27 -14.86 9.83
N LEU A 169 -11.40 -14.82 8.52
CA LEU A 169 -12.06 -13.70 7.85
C LEU A 169 -13.55 -13.71 8.26
N PRO A 170 -14.12 -12.57 8.62
CA PRO A 170 -15.58 -12.45 8.77
C PRO A 170 -16.25 -12.84 7.46
N GLU A 171 -17.42 -13.45 7.54
CA GLU A 171 -18.22 -13.72 6.35
C GLU A 171 -18.53 -12.41 5.62
N PRO A 172 -18.17 -12.28 4.33
CA PRO A 172 -18.36 -11.04 3.57
C PRO A 172 -19.83 -10.56 3.59
N THR A 173 -20.79 -11.50 3.61
CA THR A 173 -22.22 -11.21 3.67
C THR A 173 -22.62 -10.49 4.95
N ALA A 174 -22.07 -10.90 6.11
CA ALA A 174 -22.37 -10.25 7.39
C ALA A 174 -21.86 -8.80 7.45
N LEU A 175 -20.77 -8.49 6.77
CA LEU A 175 -20.27 -7.11 6.62
C LEU A 175 -21.07 -6.33 5.58
N ALA A 176 -21.54 -6.99 4.51
CA ALA A 176 -22.31 -6.36 3.46
C ALA A 176 -23.69 -5.85 3.94
N ASP A 177 -24.28 -6.46 4.97
CA ASP A 177 -25.52 -5.96 5.60
C ASP A 177 -25.30 -4.56 6.23
N ARG A 178 -24.09 -4.28 6.70
CA ARG A 178 -23.70 -3.02 7.31
C ARG A 178 -23.01 -2.05 6.34
N LEU A 179 -22.42 -2.58 5.27
CA LEU A 179 -21.69 -1.84 4.26
C LEU A 179 -21.98 -2.41 2.87
N PRO A 180 -23.19 -2.14 2.30
CA PRO A 180 -23.65 -2.77 1.05
C PRO A 180 -22.74 -2.53 -0.15
N GLY A 181 -22.05 -1.37 -0.19
CA GLY A 181 -21.08 -1.04 -1.24
C GLY A 181 -19.86 -1.96 -1.32
N LEU A 182 -19.62 -2.77 -0.29
CA LEU A 182 -18.51 -3.73 -0.24
C LEU A 182 -18.68 -4.88 -1.25
N ILE A 183 -19.94 -5.24 -1.59
CA ILE A 183 -20.22 -6.29 -2.57
C ILE A 183 -19.65 -5.86 -3.93
N GLY A 184 -18.81 -6.71 -4.53
CA GLY A 184 -18.12 -6.43 -5.81
C GLY A 184 -16.88 -5.54 -5.69
N ARG A 185 -16.56 -5.08 -4.48
CA ARG A 185 -15.35 -4.28 -4.16
C ARG A 185 -14.41 -5.01 -3.20
N LEU A 186 -14.69 -6.27 -2.87
CA LEU A 186 -13.88 -7.08 -1.97
C LEU A 186 -13.01 -8.06 -2.77
N ALA A 187 -11.74 -8.11 -2.41
CA ALA A 187 -10.77 -9.12 -2.87
C ALA A 187 -10.13 -9.82 -1.67
N VAL A 188 -9.85 -11.10 -1.79
CA VAL A 188 -9.13 -11.85 -0.75
C VAL A 188 -7.74 -12.19 -1.27
N ILE A 189 -6.72 -11.90 -0.47
CA ILE A 189 -5.34 -12.23 -0.78
C ILE A 189 -5.09 -13.68 -0.36
N HIS A 190 -4.83 -14.55 -1.34
CA HIS A 190 -4.56 -15.97 -1.09
C HIS A 190 -3.06 -16.18 -0.91
N ALA A 191 -2.59 -16.17 0.34
CA ALA A 191 -1.19 -16.41 0.67
C ALA A 191 -1.03 -16.98 2.08
N THR A 192 0.01 -17.77 2.29
CA THR A 192 0.48 -18.10 3.64
C THR A 192 1.39 -16.98 4.12
N LEU A 193 0.93 -16.23 5.12
CA LEU A 193 1.63 -15.07 5.67
C LEU A 193 2.29 -15.43 7.01
N PRO A 194 3.45 -14.85 7.34
CA PRO A 194 4.11 -15.08 8.62
C PRO A 194 3.33 -14.40 9.76
N ASP A 195 3.19 -15.09 10.89
CA ASP A 195 2.60 -14.51 12.10
C ASP A 195 3.63 -13.66 12.85
N ILE A 196 3.79 -12.42 12.40
CA ILE A 196 4.67 -11.43 13.00
C ILE A 196 3.83 -10.24 13.46
N SER A 197 4.08 -9.76 14.69
CA SER A 197 3.43 -8.55 15.19
C SER A 197 4.43 -7.53 15.75
N ALA A 198 4.16 -6.26 15.49
CA ALA A 198 4.98 -5.16 15.99
C ALA A 198 5.06 -5.16 17.55
N SER A 199 3.96 -5.50 18.22
CA SER A 199 3.95 -5.60 19.69
C SER A 199 4.92 -6.66 20.22
N LYS A 200 4.98 -7.82 19.55
CA LYS A 200 5.94 -8.88 19.90
C LYS A 200 7.38 -8.43 19.67
N ILE A 201 7.63 -7.70 18.57
CA ILE A 201 8.96 -7.15 18.27
C ILE A 201 9.38 -6.16 19.35
N ARG A 202 8.53 -5.21 19.73
CA ARG A 202 8.84 -4.24 20.80
C ARG A 202 9.14 -4.92 22.13
N ALA A 203 8.36 -5.94 22.48
CA ALA A 203 8.61 -6.73 23.70
C ALA A 203 9.95 -7.47 23.67
N LEU A 204 10.36 -8.00 22.51
CA LEU A 204 11.66 -8.65 22.34
C LEU A 204 12.81 -7.65 22.51
N VAL A 205 12.70 -6.46 21.91
CA VAL A 205 13.73 -5.41 22.05
C VAL A 205 13.83 -4.94 23.50
N ALA A 206 12.70 -4.69 24.18
CA ALA A 206 12.69 -4.33 25.60
C ALA A 206 13.36 -5.39 26.49
N ALA A 207 13.23 -6.67 26.12
CA ALA A 207 13.87 -7.79 26.80
C ALA A 207 15.33 -8.06 26.34
N GLY A 208 15.92 -7.23 25.49
CA GLY A 208 17.28 -7.41 24.95
C GLY A 208 17.43 -8.64 24.04
N ARG A 209 16.35 -9.10 23.43
CA ARG A 209 16.34 -10.29 22.56
C ARG A 209 16.47 -9.91 21.09
N PRO A 210 17.10 -10.75 20.25
CA PRO A 210 17.31 -10.48 18.84
C PRO A 210 15.99 -10.46 18.05
N ILE A 211 15.93 -9.59 17.04
CA ILE A 211 14.76 -9.37 16.17
C ILE A 211 15.09 -9.52 14.69
N ASP A 212 16.32 -9.91 14.33
CA ASP A 212 16.81 -9.97 12.94
C ASP A 212 15.98 -10.86 12.02
N HIS A 213 15.32 -11.87 12.58
CA HIS A 213 14.43 -12.78 11.86
C HIS A 213 13.00 -12.24 11.68
N LEU A 214 12.68 -11.07 12.23
CA LEU A 214 11.33 -10.47 12.22
C LEU A 214 11.26 -9.18 11.42
N VAL A 215 12.37 -8.44 11.28
CA VAL A 215 12.45 -7.17 10.57
C VAL A 215 13.56 -7.20 9.52
N PRO A 216 13.51 -6.33 8.49
CA PRO A 216 14.66 -6.17 7.60
C PRO A 216 15.93 -5.76 8.37
N PRO A 217 17.13 -6.19 7.94
CA PRO A 217 18.38 -5.91 8.65
C PRO A 217 18.62 -4.41 8.91
N ARG A 218 18.30 -3.55 7.94
CA ARG A 218 18.46 -2.08 8.09
C ARG A 218 17.49 -1.50 9.11
N VAL A 219 16.29 -2.08 9.26
CA VAL A 219 15.33 -1.70 10.30
C VAL A 219 15.82 -2.14 11.67
N ALA A 220 16.41 -3.35 11.79
CA ALA A 220 17.00 -3.81 13.04
C ALA A 220 18.14 -2.87 13.50
N ALA A 221 19.05 -2.51 12.58
CA ALA A 221 20.12 -1.56 12.83
C ALA A 221 19.61 -0.19 13.26
N TYR A 222 18.59 0.34 12.60
CA TYR A 222 17.95 1.61 12.96
C TYR A 222 17.36 1.58 14.39
N ILE A 223 16.64 0.50 14.74
CA ILE A 223 16.05 0.32 16.07
C ILE A 223 17.15 0.32 17.15
N GLU A 224 18.28 -0.32 16.86
CA GLU A 224 19.41 -0.37 17.78
C GLU A 224 20.11 0.98 17.95
N GLU A 225 20.44 1.64 16.84
CA GLU A 225 21.12 2.93 16.80
C GLU A 225 20.32 4.04 17.50
N HIS A 226 19.00 4.06 17.29
CA HIS A 226 18.09 5.05 17.89
C HIS A 226 17.53 4.63 19.26
N HIS A 227 17.99 3.49 19.81
CA HIS A 227 17.56 2.96 21.09
C HIS A 227 16.04 2.83 21.25
N LEU A 228 15.32 2.57 20.14
CA LEU A 228 13.86 2.45 20.14
C LEU A 228 13.42 1.23 20.95
N TYR A 229 12.26 1.33 21.59
CA TYR A 229 11.61 0.26 22.36
C TYR A 229 12.38 -0.27 23.55
N ARG A 230 13.46 0.35 23.96
CA ARG A 230 14.18 0.01 25.19
C ARG A 230 13.54 0.71 26.38
N GLU A 231 13.48 0.03 27.52
CA GLU A 231 13.11 0.70 28.75
C GLU A 231 14.19 1.73 29.11
N PRO A 232 13.79 2.92 29.64
CA PRO A 232 14.78 3.88 30.12
C PRO A 232 15.64 3.18 31.16
N SER A 233 16.97 3.16 30.93
CA SER A 233 17.92 2.60 31.86
C SER A 233 17.76 3.33 33.21
N THR A 234 17.17 2.68 34.21
CA THR A 234 17.22 3.12 35.59
C THR A 234 18.67 2.93 36.06
N ARG A 235 19.55 3.90 35.71
CA ARG A 235 20.80 4.00 36.44
C ARG A 235 20.46 4.22 37.93
N LYS A 236 20.59 3.17 38.73
CA LYS A 236 20.78 3.36 40.14
C LYS A 236 22.16 4.02 40.29
N ASP A 237 22.18 5.31 40.63
CA ASP A 237 23.40 5.94 41.11
C ASP A 237 23.87 5.13 42.30
N PRO A 238 25.12 4.68 42.34
CA PRO A 238 25.67 4.05 43.53
C PRO A 238 25.79 5.13 44.62
N GLN A 239 25.13 4.88 45.76
CA GLN A 239 25.30 5.68 46.96
C GLN A 239 26.72 5.46 47.52
#